data_2fbdd1408b09f6fd3a04be55ea37ee1b
#
_entry.id   2fbdd1408b09f6fd3a04be55ea37ee1b
#
_cell.length_a   1.000
_cell.length_b   1.000
_cell.length_c   1.000
_cell.angle_alpha   90.00
_cell.angle_beta   90.00
_cell.angle_gamma   90.00
#
_symmetry.space_group_name_H-M   'P 1'
#
loop_
_entity.id
_entity.type
_entity.pdbx_description
1 polymer ?
#
loop_
_entity_poly.entity_id
_entity_poly.type
_entity_poly.pdbx_seq_one_letter_code
_entity_poly.pdbx_strand_id
1 'polypeptide(L)' 'PTVKPVALMKYLVKLVAPPGSHIVDPFMGSGSTGMACKELGMRFTGIEQDPAYSEIAKQRIAATKTDPRERLFEQ' A
#
# COMPACT_ATOMS: atom_id res chain seq x y z
N PRO A 1 14.82 -8.55 -5.55
CA PRO A 1 13.59 -9.06 -4.99
C PRO A 1 12.41 -8.91 -5.95
N THR A 2 11.49 -9.83 -5.84
CA THR A 2 10.30 -9.86 -6.67
C THR A 2 9.32 -8.79 -6.21
N VAL A 3 8.79 -8.03 -7.16
CA VAL A 3 7.73 -7.05 -6.87
C VAL A 3 6.41 -7.80 -6.69
N LYS A 4 5.77 -7.62 -5.55
CA LYS A 4 4.50 -8.28 -5.27
C LYS A 4 3.37 -7.60 -6.02
N PRO A 5 2.40 -8.37 -6.55
CA PRO A 5 1.25 -7.78 -7.23
C PRO A 5 0.41 -6.94 -6.28
N VAL A 6 0.04 -5.75 -6.73
CA VAL A 6 -0.80 -4.83 -5.92
C VAL A 6 -2.16 -5.45 -5.62
N ALA A 7 -2.74 -6.15 -6.59
CA ALA A 7 -4.04 -6.82 -6.41
C ALA A 7 -4.00 -7.83 -5.27
N LEU A 8 -2.90 -8.59 -5.15
CA LEU A 8 -2.73 -9.53 -4.04
C LEU A 8 -2.64 -8.78 -2.70
N MET A 9 -1.90 -7.70 -2.67
CA MET A 9 -1.75 -6.90 -1.45
C MET A 9 -3.10 -6.30 -1.02
N LYS A 10 -3.91 -5.83 -1.96
CA LYS A 10 -5.26 -5.34 -1.66
C LYS A 10 -6.11 -6.43 -1.01
N TYR A 11 -6.08 -7.62 -1.57
CA TYR A 11 -6.82 -8.76 -1.02
C TYR A 11 -6.40 -9.04 0.42
N LEU A 12 -5.09 -9.12 0.66
CA LEU A 12 -4.57 -9.42 1.99
C LEU A 12 -4.90 -8.33 3.00
N VAL A 13 -4.80 -7.08 2.61
CA VAL A 13 -5.13 -5.96 3.49
C VAL A 13 -6.61 -6.00 3.87
N LYS A 14 -7.50 -6.28 2.91
CA LYS A 14 -8.93 -6.39 3.19
C LYS A 14 -9.26 -7.52 4.16
N LEU A 15 -8.49 -8.61 4.13
CA LEU A 15 -8.72 -9.74 5.02
C LEU A 15 -8.44 -9.42 6.49
N VAL A 16 -7.43 -8.59 6.74
CA VAL A 16 -6.90 -8.43 8.10
C VAL A 16 -7.15 -7.06 8.72
N ALA A 17 -7.53 -6.06 7.92
CA ALA A 17 -7.62 -4.69 8.38
C ALA A 17 -9.01 -4.11 8.15
N PRO A 18 -9.67 -3.61 9.21
CA PRO A 18 -10.95 -2.90 9.02
C PRO A 18 -10.75 -1.60 8.27
N PRO A 19 -11.82 -1.05 7.65
CA PRO A 19 -11.74 0.23 6.95
C PRO A 19 -11.18 1.33 7.85
N GLY A 20 -10.32 2.18 7.28
CA GLY A 20 -9.72 3.29 8.00
C GLY A 20 -8.51 2.92 8.84
N SER A 21 -8.06 1.67 8.82
CA SER A 21 -6.88 1.25 9.56
C SER A 21 -5.62 1.93 9.04
N HIS A 22 -4.62 1.97 9.91
CA HIS A 22 -3.28 2.43 9.56
C HIS A 22 -2.40 1.20 9.41
N ILE A 23 -1.92 0.95 8.19
CA ILE A 23 -1.07 -0.20 7.88
C ILE A 23 0.39 0.22 7.99
N VAL A 24 1.18 -0.57 8.71
CA VAL A 24 2.63 -0.35 8.81
C VAL A 24 3.33 -1.55 8.19
N ASP A 25 4.23 -1.28 7.24
CA ASP A 25 5.03 -2.32 6.60
C ASP A 25 6.51 -2.02 6.83
N PRO A 26 7.17 -2.77 7.75
CA PRO A 26 8.59 -2.51 8.07
C PRO A 26 9.54 -2.99 6.96
N PHE A 27 9.03 -3.69 5.95
CA PHE A 27 9.84 -4.19 4.83
C PHE A 27 9.16 -3.81 3.52
N MET A 28 9.00 -2.51 3.32
CA MET A 28 8.20 -1.95 2.24
C MET A 28 8.67 -2.31 0.83
N GLY A 29 9.98 -2.47 0.62
CA GLY A 29 10.53 -2.76 -0.70
C GLY A 29 10.14 -1.70 -1.71
N SER A 30 9.57 -2.14 -2.85
CA SER A 30 9.15 -1.23 -3.93
C SER A 30 7.77 -0.61 -3.69
N GLY A 31 7.12 -0.89 -2.56
CA GLY A 31 5.91 -0.17 -2.15
C GLY A 31 4.58 -0.76 -2.60
N SER A 32 4.53 -2.05 -2.97
CA SER A 32 3.27 -2.66 -3.42
C SER A 32 2.18 -2.61 -2.37
N THR A 33 2.51 -2.85 -1.10
CA THR A 33 1.54 -2.75 0.00
C THR A 33 1.02 -1.32 0.15
N GLY A 34 1.91 -0.33 0.04
CA GLY A 34 1.52 1.08 0.11
C GLY A 34 0.60 1.48 -1.03
N MET A 35 0.87 1.00 -2.24
CA MET A 35 -0.02 1.24 -3.38
C MET A 35 -1.40 0.64 -3.14
N ALA A 36 -1.44 -0.59 -2.62
CA ALA A 36 -2.69 -1.25 -2.30
C ALA A 36 -3.48 -0.45 -1.26
N CYS A 37 -2.82 0.00 -0.19
CA CYS A 37 -3.46 0.79 0.85
C CYS A 37 -4.00 2.11 0.29
N LYS A 38 -3.26 2.77 -0.60
CA LYS A 38 -3.72 4.01 -1.19
C LYS A 38 -4.92 3.80 -2.08
N GLU A 39 -4.96 2.73 -2.87
CA GLU A 39 -6.14 2.39 -3.67
C GLU A 39 -7.36 2.15 -2.80
N LEU A 40 -7.17 1.56 -1.62
CA LEU A 40 -8.25 1.28 -0.68
C LEU A 40 -8.64 2.47 0.19
N GLY A 41 -7.91 3.58 0.10
CA GLY A 41 -8.16 4.76 0.93
C GLY A 41 -7.70 4.60 2.36
N MET A 42 -6.74 3.70 2.62
CA MET A 42 -6.23 3.45 3.96
C MET A 42 -4.91 4.19 4.20
N ARG A 43 -4.62 4.48 5.48
CA ARG A 43 -3.34 5.11 5.84
C ARG A 43 -2.23 4.07 5.81
N PHE A 44 -1.06 4.50 5.39
CA PHE A 44 0.08 3.61 5.25
C PHE A 44 1.38 4.26 5.71
N THR A 45 2.19 3.51 6.42
CA THR A 45 3.57 3.89 6.76
C THR A 45 4.49 2.73 6.35
N GLY A 46 5.41 3.00 5.44
CA GLY A 46 6.37 2.02 5.00
C GLY A 46 7.77 2.37 5.50
N ILE A 47 8.56 1.33 5.75
CA ILE A 47 9.95 1.47 6.18
C ILE A 47 10.80 0.63 5.24
N GLU A 48 11.85 1.23 4.69
CA GLU A 48 12.76 0.55 3.78
C GLU A 48 14.18 1.05 3.99
N GLN A 49 15.11 0.13 4.20
CA GLN A 49 16.50 0.47 4.45
C GLN A 49 17.26 0.86 3.19
N ASP A 50 16.91 0.27 2.05
CA ASP A 50 17.58 0.55 0.79
C ASP A 50 17.07 1.88 0.20
N PRO A 51 17.95 2.90 0.06
CA PRO A 51 17.50 4.20 -0.44
C PRO A 51 16.92 4.14 -1.86
N ALA A 52 17.41 3.25 -2.71
CA ALA A 52 16.90 3.12 -4.07
C ALA A 52 15.47 2.58 -4.05
N TYR A 53 15.20 1.53 -3.26
CA TYR A 53 13.85 1.00 -3.11
C TYR A 53 12.93 1.99 -2.43
N SER A 54 13.43 2.71 -1.43
CA SER A 54 12.63 3.72 -0.74
C SER A 54 12.14 4.80 -1.71
N GLU A 55 13.02 5.25 -2.60
CA GLU A 55 12.65 6.27 -3.60
C GLU A 55 11.64 5.72 -4.61
N ILE A 56 11.84 4.50 -5.09
CA ILE A 56 10.91 3.83 -5.99
C ILE A 56 9.54 3.71 -5.33
N ALA A 57 9.49 3.29 -4.07
CA ALA A 57 8.25 3.15 -3.34
C ALA A 57 7.51 4.48 -3.21
N LYS A 58 8.24 5.55 -2.87
CA LYS A 58 7.63 6.88 -2.76
C LYS A 58 6.98 7.30 -4.07
N GLN A 59 7.67 7.10 -5.19
CA GLN A 59 7.14 7.47 -6.50
C GLN A 59 5.93 6.65 -6.88
N ARG A 60 5.97 5.34 -6.67
CA ARG A 60 4.87 4.44 -7.00
C ARG A 60 3.63 4.75 -6.16
N ILE A 61 3.80 4.96 -4.86
CA ILE A 61 2.69 5.27 -3.97
C ILE A 61 2.11 6.64 -4.31
N ALA A 62 2.96 7.63 -4.56
CA ALA A 62 2.49 8.98 -4.91
C ALA A 62 1.69 9.00 -6.21
N ALA A 63 2.04 8.13 -7.17
CA ALA A 63 1.33 8.05 -8.45
C ALA A 63 0.02 7.26 -8.36
N THR A 64 -0.20 6.53 -7.28
CA THR A 64 -1.40 5.72 -7.10
C THR A 64 -2.57 6.58 -6.65
N LYS A 65 -3.75 6.32 -7.21
CA LYS A 65 -4.97 7.03 -6.83
C LYS A 65 -5.91 6.11 -6.07
N THR A 66 -6.67 6.67 -5.14
CA THR A 66 -7.71 5.93 -4.47
C THR A 66 -8.75 5.49 -5.49
N ASP A 67 -9.10 4.20 -5.48
CA ASP A 67 -10.06 3.63 -6.41
C ASP A 67 -11.49 3.90 -5.91
N PRO A 68 -12.32 4.63 -6.67
CA PRO A 68 -13.69 4.89 -6.24
C PRO A 68 -14.51 3.62 -5.97
N ARG A 69 -14.15 2.52 -6.61
CA ARG A 69 -14.84 1.24 -6.40
C ARG A 69 -14.58 0.64 -5.03
N GLU A 70 -13.58 1.16 -4.32
CA GLU A 70 -13.18 0.69 -2.99
C GLU A 70 -13.72 1.57 -1.86
N ARG A 71 -14.72 2.40 -2.14
CA ARG A 71 -15.25 3.36 -1.17
C ARG A 71 -15.86 2.71 0.08
N LEU A 72 -16.21 1.44 0.00
CA LEU A 72 -16.69 0.73 1.18
C LEU A 72 -15.63 0.71 2.30
N PHE A 73 -14.38 0.95 1.96
CA PHE A 73 -13.28 1.02 2.91
C PHE A 73 -12.98 2.43 3.40
N GLU A 74 -13.72 3.44 2.96
CA GLU A 74 -13.49 4.84 3.33
C GLU A 74 -14.37 5.32 4.48
N GLN A 75 -14.82 4.44 5.30
CA GLN A 75 -15.74 4.78 6.40
C GLN A 75 -15.11 5.67 7.46
#